data_99ecc6ac2b9dd68b3b46aea9cfc51dcc
#
_entry.id   99ecc6ac2b9dd68b3b46aea9cfc51dcc
#
_cell.length_a   1.000
_cell.length_b   1.000
_cell.length_c   1.000
_cell.angle_alpha   90.00
_cell.angle_beta   90.00
_cell.angle_gamma   90.00
#
_symmetry.space_group_name_H-M   'P 1'
#
loop_
_entity.id
_entity.type
_entity.pdbx_description
1 polymer ?
#
loop_
_entity_poly.entity_id
_entity_poly.type
_entity_poly.pdbx_seq_one_letter_code
_entity_poly.pdbx_strand_id
1 'polypeptide(L)'
;MNLLVIGDPHAHPDYDNKRFADLGKFIVRTRPNIIVCIGDMADMPSLSMYDKGTKGFEGRRYKKDVEAVIDAQEKMFAPIRKARGYKPKLYMTLGNHEDRIDRAVNSTPELDGAIGIEDLQYDKFGWEVVPFKKSVTIKGIAFSHYFTSGVAGRPISSVHIGHALVSKLHCSAVQGHSHLYNHSEQTRPDGQKIFGLSAGCYSHPEYRETWCKDTEYQWWRGLIMLEGLDGEGYYNSIRAITQRSIRGG
;
A
#
# COMPACT_ATOMS: atom_id res chain seq x y z
N MET A 1 19.71 -5.79 6.72
CA MET A 1 18.35 -6.35 6.55
C MET A 1 17.65 -5.54 5.47
N ASN A 2 16.86 -6.18 4.58
CA ASN A 2 16.21 -5.50 3.46
C ASN A 2 14.70 -5.52 3.63
N LEU A 3 14.04 -4.40 3.29
CA LEU A 3 12.59 -4.22 3.39
C LEU A 3 12.04 -3.77 2.04
N LEU A 4 11.01 -4.46 1.57
CA LEU A 4 10.25 -4.10 0.37
C LEU A 4 8.98 -3.36 0.76
N VAL A 5 8.74 -2.19 0.15
CA VAL A 5 7.50 -1.43 0.27
C VAL A 5 6.69 -1.60 -1.01
N ILE A 6 5.42 -1.95 -0.86
CA ILE A 6 4.42 -2.05 -1.92
C ILE A 6 3.39 -0.96 -1.65
N GLY A 7 3.35 0.07 -2.48
CA GLY A 7 2.35 1.15 -2.41
C GLY A 7 1.10 0.81 -3.20
N ASP A 8 -0.05 1.05 -2.65
CA ASP A 8 -1.37 1.13 -3.27
C ASP A 8 -1.58 0.20 -4.49
N PRO A 9 -1.68 -1.14 -4.26
CA PRO A 9 -1.75 -2.12 -5.34
C PRO A 9 -3.07 -2.12 -6.11
N HIS A 10 -4.18 -1.74 -5.51
CA HIS A 10 -5.53 -1.67 -6.10
C HIS A 10 -5.90 -2.92 -6.92
N ALA A 11 -6.07 -4.06 -6.23
CA ALA A 11 -6.69 -5.23 -6.84
C ALA A 11 -8.15 -4.90 -7.16
N HIS A 12 -8.49 -4.85 -8.44
CA HIS A 12 -9.78 -4.39 -8.95
C HIS A 12 -10.39 -5.43 -9.89
N PRO A 13 -11.70 -5.72 -9.82
CA PRO A 13 -12.33 -6.78 -10.61
C PRO A 13 -12.27 -6.58 -12.12
N ASP A 14 -12.14 -5.34 -12.60
CA ASP A 14 -12.10 -5.01 -14.03
C ASP A 14 -10.70 -5.11 -14.65
N TYR A 15 -9.66 -5.34 -13.85
CA TYR A 15 -8.29 -5.45 -14.31
C TYR A 15 -7.67 -6.80 -13.96
N ASP A 16 -6.82 -7.33 -14.83
CA ASP A 16 -6.12 -8.58 -14.53
C ASP A 16 -5.08 -8.41 -13.42
N ASN A 17 -4.84 -9.50 -12.69
CA ASN A 17 -3.90 -9.54 -11.57
C ASN A 17 -2.54 -10.17 -11.95
N LYS A 18 -2.16 -10.23 -13.26
CA LYS A 18 -0.86 -10.80 -13.70
C LYS A 18 0.33 -10.13 -13.03
N ARG A 19 0.25 -8.81 -12.81
CA ARG A 19 1.32 -8.05 -12.14
C ARG A 19 1.67 -8.60 -10.76
N PHE A 20 0.72 -9.20 -10.05
CA PHE A 20 0.98 -9.81 -8.74
C PHE A 20 1.80 -11.11 -8.85
N ALA A 21 1.65 -11.89 -9.92
CA ALA A 21 2.53 -13.01 -10.17
C ALA A 21 3.97 -12.56 -10.45
N ASP A 22 4.15 -11.47 -11.20
CA ASP A 22 5.46 -10.88 -11.45
C ASP A 22 6.07 -10.29 -10.16
N LEU A 23 5.24 -9.65 -9.32
CA LEU A 23 5.64 -9.20 -7.98
C LEU A 23 6.14 -10.37 -7.12
N GLY A 24 5.39 -11.47 -7.07
CA GLY A 24 5.79 -12.65 -6.33
C GLY A 24 7.13 -13.26 -6.80
N LYS A 25 7.37 -13.33 -8.12
CA LYS A 25 8.67 -13.75 -8.68
C LYS A 25 9.79 -12.77 -8.29
N PHE A 26 9.52 -11.46 -8.36
CA PHE A 26 10.46 -10.42 -7.95
C PHE A 26 10.84 -10.57 -6.48
N ILE A 27 9.87 -10.80 -5.59
CA ILE A 27 10.08 -11.04 -4.16
C ILE A 27 10.98 -12.26 -3.95
N VAL A 28 10.73 -13.36 -4.64
CA VAL A 28 11.56 -14.59 -4.55
C VAL A 28 12.98 -14.33 -5.02
N ARG A 29 13.18 -13.55 -6.07
CA ARG A 29 14.49 -13.21 -6.62
C ARG A 29 15.29 -12.30 -5.70
N THR A 30 14.65 -11.32 -5.06
CA THR A 30 15.32 -10.30 -4.24
C THR A 30 15.37 -10.66 -2.75
N ARG A 31 14.52 -11.58 -2.30
CA ARG A 31 14.43 -12.10 -0.94
C ARG A 31 14.47 -11.03 0.16
N PRO A 32 13.60 -10.01 0.15
CA PRO A 32 13.52 -9.06 1.25
C PRO A 32 13.17 -9.79 2.55
N ASN A 33 13.77 -9.34 3.67
CA ASN A 33 13.47 -9.91 4.99
C ASN A 33 12.08 -9.51 5.50
N ILE A 34 11.63 -8.32 5.08
CA ILE A 34 10.37 -7.71 5.48
C ILE A 34 9.66 -7.19 4.22
N ILE A 35 8.35 -7.36 4.17
CA ILE A 35 7.49 -6.79 3.13
C ILE A 35 6.41 -5.97 3.83
N VAL A 36 6.26 -4.71 3.44
CA VAL A 36 5.20 -3.81 3.92
C VAL A 36 4.33 -3.41 2.75
N CYS A 37 3.06 -3.78 2.79
CA CYS A 37 2.04 -3.22 1.91
C CYS A 37 1.38 -2.03 2.61
N ILE A 38 1.40 -0.86 1.96
CA ILE A 38 0.97 0.42 2.55
C ILE A 38 -0.55 0.64 2.41
N GLY A 39 -1.35 -0.42 2.34
CA GLY A 39 -2.80 -0.33 2.19
C GLY A 39 -3.26 -0.17 0.74
N ASP A 40 -4.55 -0.01 0.60
CA ASP A 40 -5.24 0.00 -0.69
C ASP A 40 -4.84 -1.20 -1.57
N MET A 41 -4.63 -2.37 -0.92
CA MET A 41 -4.48 -3.65 -1.62
C MET A 41 -5.78 -4.00 -2.33
N ALA A 42 -6.90 -3.80 -1.64
CA ALA A 42 -8.25 -3.93 -2.16
C ALA A 42 -8.74 -2.59 -2.69
N ASP A 43 -9.27 -2.55 -3.91
CA ASP A 43 -9.85 -1.31 -4.43
C ASP A 43 -11.28 -1.06 -3.93
N MET A 44 -12.07 -2.11 -3.71
CA MET A 44 -13.45 -2.06 -3.21
C MET A 44 -14.38 -1.09 -3.99
N PRO A 45 -14.43 -1.14 -5.32
CA PRO A 45 -15.20 -0.19 -6.12
C PRO A 45 -16.72 -0.28 -5.87
N SER A 46 -17.24 -1.45 -5.46
CA SER A 46 -18.67 -1.63 -5.16
C SER A 46 -19.13 -0.85 -3.93
N LEU A 47 -18.21 -0.44 -3.06
CA LEU A 47 -18.46 0.34 -1.86
C LEU A 47 -18.09 1.83 -2.01
N SER A 48 -17.70 2.26 -3.21
CA SER A 48 -17.37 3.66 -3.48
C SER A 48 -18.60 4.56 -3.37
N MET A 49 -18.61 5.44 -2.39
CA MET A 49 -19.67 6.45 -2.24
C MET A 49 -19.62 7.55 -3.32
N TYR A 50 -18.42 7.81 -3.87
CA TYR A 50 -18.22 8.84 -4.90
C TYR A 50 -18.80 8.46 -6.26
N ASP A 51 -18.82 7.14 -6.57
CA ASP A 51 -19.32 6.64 -7.84
C ASP A 51 -20.81 6.28 -7.80
N LYS A 52 -21.41 6.27 -6.62
CA LYS A 52 -22.81 5.87 -6.42
C LYS A 52 -23.74 6.77 -7.25
N GLY A 53 -24.60 6.15 -8.08
CA GLY A 53 -25.49 6.88 -8.99
C GLY A 53 -24.85 7.28 -10.33
N THR A 54 -23.58 6.97 -10.57
CA THR A 54 -22.94 7.15 -11.88
C THR A 54 -23.08 5.90 -12.75
N LYS A 55 -22.97 6.07 -14.07
CA LYS A 55 -22.97 4.94 -15.02
C LYS A 55 -21.84 3.92 -14.73
N GLY A 56 -20.69 4.39 -14.25
CA GLY A 56 -19.56 3.54 -13.91
C GLY A 56 -19.78 2.65 -12.68
N PHE A 57 -20.84 2.89 -11.91
CA PHE A 57 -21.18 2.06 -10.74
C PHE A 57 -21.98 0.81 -11.10
N GLU A 58 -22.56 0.78 -12.32
CA GLU A 58 -23.40 -0.34 -12.75
C GLU A 58 -22.63 -1.67 -12.77
N GLY A 59 -23.26 -2.73 -12.25
CA GLY A 59 -22.67 -4.07 -12.25
C GLY A 59 -21.60 -4.34 -11.20
N ARG A 60 -21.20 -3.35 -10.38
CA ARG A 60 -20.26 -3.55 -9.26
C ARG A 60 -20.88 -4.43 -8.18
N ARG A 61 -20.10 -5.34 -7.63
CA ARG A 61 -20.53 -6.29 -6.60
C ARG A 61 -19.41 -6.54 -5.60
N TYR A 62 -19.72 -6.47 -4.30
CA TYR A 62 -18.79 -6.74 -3.21
C TYR A 62 -18.04 -8.07 -3.37
N LYS A 63 -18.75 -9.13 -3.71
CA LYS A 63 -18.14 -10.45 -3.95
C LYS A 63 -17.05 -10.43 -5.02
N LYS A 64 -17.23 -9.66 -6.10
CA LYS A 64 -16.22 -9.53 -7.16
C LYS A 64 -14.98 -8.77 -6.67
N ASP A 65 -15.18 -7.77 -5.80
CA ASP A 65 -14.08 -7.03 -5.19
C ASP A 65 -13.24 -7.95 -4.32
N VAL A 66 -13.87 -8.73 -3.45
CA VAL A 66 -13.22 -9.74 -2.59
C VAL A 66 -12.50 -10.80 -3.43
N GLU A 67 -13.15 -11.35 -4.47
CA GLU A 67 -12.52 -12.31 -5.38
C GLU A 67 -11.26 -11.74 -6.06
N ALA A 68 -11.28 -10.48 -6.47
CA ALA A 68 -10.12 -9.83 -7.09
C ALA A 68 -8.94 -9.71 -6.11
N VAL A 69 -9.20 -9.40 -4.84
CA VAL A 69 -8.17 -9.29 -3.81
C VAL A 69 -7.57 -10.66 -3.47
N ILE A 70 -8.41 -11.68 -3.32
CA ILE A 70 -7.95 -13.04 -3.06
C ILE A 70 -7.10 -13.56 -4.23
N ASP A 71 -7.56 -13.38 -5.48
CA ASP A 71 -6.80 -13.75 -6.68
C ASP A 71 -5.45 -13.03 -6.78
N ALA A 72 -5.40 -11.73 -6.43
CA ALA A 72 -4.17 -10.95 -6.38
C ALA A 72 -3.16 -11.53 -5.38
N GLN A 73 -3.62 -11.83 -4.16
CA GLN A 73 -2.80 -12.43 -3.12
C GLN A 73 -2.34 -13.83 -3.50
N GLU A 74 -3.23 -14.69 -4.02
CA GLU A 74 -2.86 -16.02 -4.48
C GLU A 74 -1.75 -15.98 -5.54
N LYS A 75 -1.85 -15.09 -6.52
CA LYS A 75 -0.83 -14.92 -7.56
C LYS A 75 0.50 -14.44 -6.99
N MET A 76 0.48 -13.49 -6.05
CA MET A 76 1.69 -12.99 -5.40
C MET A 76 2.35 -14.06 -4.54
N PHE A 77 1.58 -14.79 -3.75
CA PHE A 77 2.12 -15.77 -2.81
C PHE A 77 2.45 -17.13 -3.42
N ALA A 78 1.89 -17.49 -4.58
CA ALA A 78 2.17 -18.77 -5.22
C ALA A 78 3.68 -19.04 -5.46
N PRO A 79 4.49 -18.11 -6.00
CA PRO A 79 5.93 -18.32 -6.11
C PRO A 79 6.64 -18.27 -4.75
N ILE A 80 6.19 -17.44 -3.80
CA ILE A 80 6.80 -17.30 -2.48
C ILE A 80 6.66 -18.62 -1.69
N ARG A 81 5.48 -19.26 -1.72
CA ARG A 81 5.25 -20.56 -1.07
C ARG A 81 6.14 -21.68 -1.62
N LYS A 82 6.53 -21.58 -2.90
CA LYS A 82 7.44 -22.56 -3.55
C LYS A 82 8.92 -22.27 -3.25
N ALA A 83 9.26 -21.09 -2.75
CA ALA A 83 10.63 -20.68 -2.49
C ALA A 83 11.18 -21.33 -1.21
N ARG A 84 11.95 -22.40 -1.36
CA ARG A 84 12.50 -23.16 -0.23
C ARG A 84 13.31 -22.26 0.72
N GLY A 85 13.04 -22.37 2.02
CA GLY A 85 13.77 -21.64 3.07
C GLY A 85 13.58 -20.11 3.05
N TYR A 86 12.49 -19.61 2.42
CA TYR A 86 12.18 -18.19 2.40
C TYR A 86 10.82 -17.90 3.06
N LYS A 87 10.85 -17.12 4.14
CA LYS A 87 9.68 -16.73 4.92
C LYS A 87 9.85 -15.28 5.39
N PRO A 88 9.49 -14.28 4.60
CA PRO A 88 9.55 -12.86 4.99
C PRO A 88 8.54 -12.54 6.09
N LYS A 89 8.80 -11.51 6.89
CA LYS A 89 7.78 -10.89 7.72
C LYS A 89 6.89 -10.00 6.86
N LEU A 90 5.58 -10.06 7.08
CA LEU A 90 4.58 -9.40 6.25
C LEU A 90 3.76 -8.43 7.09
N TYR A 91 3.70 -7.15 6.69
CA TYR A 91 2.88 -6.12 7.33
C TYR A 91 1.95 -5.48 6.31
N MET A 92 0.69 -5.27 6.69
CA MET A 92 -0.33 -4.61 5.90
C MET A 92 -0.93 -3.45 6.70
N THR A 93 -0.70 -2.22 6.31
CA THR A 93 -1.47 -1.10 6.86
C THR A 93 -2.73 -0.94 6.01
N LEU A 94 -3.92 -1.02 6.63
CA LEU A 94 -5.16 -0.85 5.87
C LEU A 94 -5.26 0.59 5.33
N GLY A 95 -5.76 0.72 4.10
CA GLY A 95 -5.96 2.00 3.45
C GLY A 95 -7.41 2.47 3.48
N ASN A 96 -7.67 3.59 2.83
CA ASN A 96 -9.02 4.16 2.79
C ASN A 96 -9.98 3.37 1.87
N HIS A 97 -9.46 2.52 1.01
CA HIS A 97 -10.28 1.64 0.18
C HIS A 97 -10.75 0.42 0.98
N GLU A 98 -9.93 -0.18 1.81
CA GLU A 98 -10.38 -1.20 2.76
C GLU A 98 -11.38 -0.62 3.78
N ASP A 99 -11.16 0.61 4.27
CA ASP A 99 -12.08 1.34 5.18
C ASP A 99 -13.48 1.58 4.57
N ARG A 100 -13.64 1.40 3.25
CA ARG A 100 -14.98 1.43 2.62
C ARG A 100 -15.90 0.35 3.18
N ILE A 101 -15.35 -0.79 3.63
CA ILE A 101 -16.13 -1.87 4.25
C ILE A 101 -16.71 -1.38 5.58
N ASP A 102 -15.86 -0.88 6.48
CA ASP A 102 -16.31 -0.36 7.79
C ASP A 102 -17.27 0.81 7.63
N ARG A 103 -17.03 1.70 6.66
CA ARG A 103 -17.95 2.80 6.36
C ARG A 103 -19.30 2.32 5.83
N ALA A 104 -19.32 1.26 5.02
CA ALA A 104 -20.57 0.67 4.53
C ALA A 104 -21.37 0.08 5.67
N VAL A 105 -20.76 -0.70 6.57
CA VAL A 105 -21.39 -1.24 7.78
C VAL A 105 -21.91 -0.11 8.68
N ASN A 106 -21.10 0.92 8.94
CA ASN A 106 -21.51 2.06 9.76
C ASN A 106 -22.69 2.86 9.17
N SER A 107 -22.81 2.93 7.84
CA SER A 107 -23.90 3.63 7.17
C SER A 107 -25.15 2.74 6.95
N THR A 108 -24.99 1.43 7.01
CA THR A 108 -26.04 0.42 6.78
C THR A 108 -25.83 -0.71 7.77
N PRO A 109 -26.32 -0.55 9.03
CA PRO A 109 -26.02 -1.50 10.12
C PRO A 109 -26.48 -2.95 9.86
N GLU A 110 -27.42 -3.16 8.94
CA GLU A 110 -27.87 -4.48 8.51
C GLU A 110 -26.76 -5.30 7.81
N LEU A 111 -25.68 -4.65 7.42
CA LEU A 111 -24.50 -5.30 6.84
C LEU A 111 -23.54 -5.84 7.92
N ASP A 112 -23.74 -5.50 9.19
CA ASP A 112 -22.90 -5.98 10.28
C ASP A 112 -22.94 -7.52 10.37
N GLY A 113 -21.75 -8.13 10.35
CA GLY A 113 -21.60 -9.59 10.27
C GLY A 113 -21.88 -10.22 8.89
N ALA A 114 -22.32 -9.43 7.90
CA ALA A 114 -22.51 -9.91 6.53
C ALA A 114 -21.32 -9.59 5.63
N ILE A 115 -20.60 -8.49 5.90
CA ILE A 115 -19.36 -8.09 5.23
C ILE A 115 -18.35 -7.59 6.27
N GLY A 116 -17.06 -7.84 6.03
CA GLY A 116 -15.99 -7.42 6.94
C GLY A 116 -14.61 -7.43 6.30
N ILE A 117 -13.63 -6.87 6.99
CA ILE A 117 -12.22 -6.90 6.57
C ILE A 117 -11.70 -8.35 6.48
N GLU A 118 -12.22 -9.25 7.29
CA GLU A 118 -11.91 -10.69 7.28
C GLU A 118 -12.20 -11.37 5.94
N ASP A 119 -13.15 -10.86 5.15
CA ASP A 119 -13.45 -11.39 3.82
C ASP A 119 -12.26 -11.26 2.86
N LEU A 120 -11.37 -10.29 3.09
CA LEU A 120 -10.15 -10.08 2.31
C LEU A 120 -9.04 -11.10 2.62
N GLN A 121 -9.22 -11.90 3.68
CA GLN A 121 -8.37 -13.03 4.09
C GLN A 121 -6.88 -12.68 4.28
N TYR A 122 -6.55 -11.45 4.66
CA TYR A 122 -5.17 -11.02 4.85
C TYR A 122 -4.40 -11.88 5.87
N ASP A 123 -5.07 -12.29 6.95
CA ASP A 123 -4.53 -13.19 7.98
C ASP A 123 -4.13 -14.57 7.41
N LYS A 124 -4.94 -15.13 6.50
CA LYS A 124 -4.66 -16.43 5.86
C LYS A 124 -3.42 -16.39 4.97
N PHE A 125 -3.09 -15.22 4.43
CA PHE A 125 -1.85 -15.00 3.69
C PHE A 125 -0.66 -14.65 4.59
N GLY A 126 -0.88 -14.50 5.89
CA GLY A 126 0.16 -14.26 6.89
C GLY A 126 0.51 -12.79 7.10
N TRP A 127 -0.35 -11.87 6.68
CA TRP A 127 -0.18 -10.46 6.95
C TRP A 127 -0.45 -10.14 8.42
N GLU A 128 0.45 -9.38 9.05
CA GLU A 128 0.18 -8.65 10.27
C GLU A 128 -0.55 -7.36 9.91
N VAL A 129 -1.85 -7.32 10.19
CA VAL A 129 -2.74 -6.24 9.75
C VAL A 129 -2.76 -5.11 10.76
N VAL A 130 -2.49 -3.90 10.29
CA VAL A 130 -2.55 -2.65 11.07
C VAL A 130 -3.80 -1.89 10.66
N PRO A 131 -4.70 -1.56 11.58
CA PRO A 131 -5.95 -0.88 11.26
C PRO A 131 -5.75 0.46 10.55
N PHE A 132 -6.73 0.86 9.75
CA PHE A 132 -6.70 2.15 9.05
C PHE A 132 -6.45 3.31 10.00
N LYS A 133 -5.66 4.30 9.58
CA LYS A 133 -5.20 5.46 10.38
C LYS A 133 -4.31 5.10 11.58
N LYS A 134 -3.93 3.85 11.75
CA LYS A 134 -2.89 3.46 12.70
C LYS A 134 -1.56 3.33 11.97
N SER A 135 -0.48 3.49 12.72
CA SER A 135 0.87 3.28 12.21
C SER A 135 1.54 2.12 12.92
N VAL A 136 2.48 1.48 12.24
CA VAL A 136 3.40 0.49 12.81
C VAL A 136 4.82 0.98 12.67
N THR A 137 5.63 0.80 13.70
CA THR A 137 7.07 1.10 13.63
C THR A 137 7.86 -0.18 13.42
N ILE A 138 8.58 -0.23 12.32
CA ILE A 138 9.41 -1.37 11.93
C ILE A 138 10.84 -0.88 11.75
N LYS A 139 11.75 -1.39 12.58
CA LYS A 139 13.16 -0.97 12.54
C LYS A 139 13.35 0.56 12.64
N GLY A 140 12.58 1.22 13.50
CA GLY A 140 12.65 2.66 13.72
C GLY A 140 11.95 3.51 12.64
N ILE A 141 11.37 2.90 11.60
CA ILE A 141 10.64 3.59 10.53
C ILE A 141 9.15 3.42 10.78
N ALA A 142 8.39 4.52 10.76
CA ALA A 142 6.94 4.51 10.89
C ALA A 142 6.28 4.26 9.52
N PHE A 143 5.32 3.34 9.47
CA PHE A 143 4.54 3.01 8.28
C PHE A 143 3.06 3.23 8.56
N SER A 144 2.36 3.88 7.64
CA SER A 144 0.90 4.04 7.65
C SER A 144 0.44 4.27 6.21
N HIS A 145 -0.82 3.94 5.89
CA HIS A 145 -1.35 4.27 4.57
C HIS A 145 -1.21 5.77 4.27
N TYR A 146 -1.60 6.61 5.22
CA TYR A 146 -1.18 8.02 5.30
C TYR A 146 -1.08 8.48 6.75
N PHE A 147 -0.28 9.48 6.99
CA PHE A 147 -0.22 10.18 8.28
C PHE A 147 -1.11 11.41 8.24
N THR A 148 -1.64 11.78 9.41
CA THR A 148 -2.44 12.99 9.56
C THR A 148 -1.66 14.07 10.30
N SER A 149 -2.00 15.32 10.07
CA SER A 149 -1.42 16.45 10.78
C SER A 149 -2.43 17.55 11.03
N GLY A 150 -2.07 18.43 11.97
CA GLY A 150 -2.89 19.55 12.40
C GLY A 150 -4.11 19.11 13.23
N VAL A 151 -4.84 20.09 13.78
CA VAL A 151 -6.00 19.86 14.65
C VAL A 151 -7.13 19.14 13.95
N ALA A 152 -7.29 19.36 12.63
CA ALA A 152 -8.35 18.75 11.84
C ALA A 152 -8.02 17.31 11.38
N GLY A 153 -6.84 16.77 11.70
CA GLY A 153 -6.46 15.40 11.34
C GLY A 153 -6.48 15.13 9.84
N ARG A 154 -6.11 16.11 9.00
CA ARG A 154 -6.09 15.93 7.53
C ARG A 154 -4.86 15.12 7.12
N PRO A 155 -4.97 14.29 6.05
CA PRO A 155 -3.82 13.60 5.50
C PRO A 155 -2.68 14.56 5.17
N ILE A 156 -1.45 14.15 5.46
CA ILE A 156 -0.27 14.88 5.02
C ILE A 156 -0.18 14.75 3.49
N SER A 157 -0.43 15.84 2.79
CA SER A 157 -0.37 15.95 1.35
C SER A 157 0.43 17.18 0.94
N SER A 158 1.20 17.06 -0.13
CA SER A 158 2.04 18.12 -0.69
C SER A 158 2.62 17.63 -2.01
N VAL A 159 3.10 18.53 -2.86
CA VAL A 159 3.97 18.17 -3.98
C VAL A 159 5.29 17.55 -3.46
N HIS A 160 5.74 17.97 -2.28
CA HIS A 160 6.93 17.47 -1.60
C HIS A 160 6.56 16.67 -0.35
N ILE A 161 5.85 15.55 -0.53
CA ILE A 161 5.30 14.74 0.57
C ILE A 161 6.40 14.25 1.51
N GLY A 162 7.54 13.75 0.99
CA GLY A 162 8.66 13.29 1.80
C GLY A 162 9.17 14.36 2.76
N HIS A 163 9.34 15.60 2.27
CA HIS A 163 9.72 16.73 3.12
C HIS A 163 8.62 17.07 4.15
N ALA A 164 7.36 17.04 3.74
CA ALA A 164 6.25 17.28 4.66
C ALA A 164 6.17 16.24 5.77
N LEU A 165 6.48 14.97 5.49
CA LEU A 165 6.54 13.91 6.49
C LEU A 165 7.61 14.17 7.54
N VAL A 166 8.88 14.38 7.14
CA VAL A 166 9.96 14.61 8.11
C VAL A 166 9.74 15.89 8.92
N SER A 167 9.24 16.95 8.30
CA SER A 167 8.98 18.23 8.94
C SER A 167 7.84 18.20 9.97
N LYS A 168 6.86 17.30 9.78
CA LYS A 168 5.69 17.22 10.66
C LYS A 168 5.77 16.10 11.68
N LEU A 169 6.45 15.01 11.36
CA LEU A 169 6.53 13.82 12.20
C LEU A 169 7.85 13.72 12.98
N HIS A 170 8.89 14.42 12.53
CA HIS A 170 10.23 14.44 13.16
C HIS A 170 10.84 13.04 13.32
N CYS A 171 10.45 12.07 12.47
CA CYS A 171 10.97 10.71 12.42
C CYS A 171 10.98 10.19 10.99
N SER A 172 11.63 9.05 10.77
CA SER A 172 11.54 8.35 9.49
C SER A 172 10.15 7.79 9.29
N ALA A 173 9.51 8.11 8.14
CA ALA A 173 8.14 7.73 7.86
C ALA A 173 7.92 7.40 6.38
N VAL A 174 7.08 6.39 6.14
CA VAL A 174 6.70 5.92 4.80
C VAL A 174 5.17 5.87 4.71
N GLN A 175 4.62 6.48 3.65
CA GLN A 175 3.19 6.41 3.34
C GLN A 175 2.93 6.13 1.85
N GLY A 176 1.68 5.76 1.51
CA GLY A 176 1.12 5.63 0.16
C GLY A 176 0.12 6.74 -0.16
N HIS A 177 -1.10 6.34 -0.54
CA HIS A 177 -2.30 7.16 -0.73
C HIS A 177 -2.25 8.16 -1.89
N SER A 178 -1.16 8.87 -2.06
CA SER A 178 -1.04 9.91 -3.09
C SER A 178 -0.68 9.38 -4.48
N HIS A 179 -0.26 8.12 -4.57
CA HIS A 179 0.32 7.48 -5.76
C HIS A 179 1.60 8.17 -6.30
N LEU A 180 2.10 9.19 -5.61
CA LEU A 180 3.31 9.90 -5.98
C LEU A 180 4.54 9.23 -5.36
N TYR A 181 5.63 9.18 -6.09
CA TYR A 181 6.94 8.88 -5.52
C TYR A 181 7.62 10.19 -5.13
N ASN A 182 7.92 10.32 -3.85
CA ASN A 182 8.70 11.45 -3.35
C ASN A 182 9.51 11.03 -2.12
N HIS A 183 10.77 11.37 -2.11
CA HIS A 183 11.72 11.03 -1.06
C HIS A 183 12.44 12.28 -0.59
N SER A 184 12.61 12.45 0.72
CA SER A 184 13.36 13.55 1.31
C SER A 184 14.07 13.08 2.57
N GLU A 185 15.29 13.53 2.75
CA GLU A 185 16.11 13.24 3.94
C GLU A 185 16.37 14.51 4.73
N GLN A 186 16.54 14.35 6.02
CA GLN A 186 16.93 15.41 6.94
C GLN A 186 17.85 14.83 8.03
N THR A 187 18.86 15.63 8.42
CA THR A 187 19.68 15.31 9.59
C THR A 187 19.19 16.14 10.76
N ARG A 188 18.91 15.50 11.87
CA ARG A 188 18.51 16.14 13.12
C ARG A 188 19.74 16.76 13.82
N PRO A 189 19.53 17.72 14.77
CA PRO A 189 20.64 18.33 15.50
C PRO A 189 21.50 17.34 16.31
N ASP A 190 20.92 16.19 16.69
CA ASP A 190 21.63 15.07 17.35
C ASP A 190 22.46 14.21 16.40
N GLY A 191 22.51 14.56 15.11
CA GLY A 191 23.21 13.81 14.06
C GLY A 191 22.44 12.64 13.46
N GLN A 192 21.26 12.30 13.99
CA GLN A 192 20.44 11.22 13.44
C GLN A 192 19.84 11.64 12.09
N LYS A 193 19.98 10.78 11.10
CA LYS A 193 19.32 10.94 9.81
C LYS A 193 17.93 10.37 9.88
N ILE A 194 16.97 11.10 9.32
CA ILE A 194 15.59 10.69 9.15
C ILE A 194 15.15 10.93 7.70
N PHE A 195 14.13 10.21 7.26
CA PHE A 195 13.59 10.38 5.90
C PHE A 195 12.07 10.30 5.87
N GLY A 196 11.50 10.95 4.87
CA GLY A 196 10.10 10.83 4.50
C GLY A 196 9.98 10.26 3.10
N LEU A 197 9.10 9.29 2.93
CA LEU A 197 8.89 8.60 1.67
C LEU A 197 7.41 8.45 1.35
N SER A 198 7.00 8.90 0.18
CA SER A 198 5.75 8.50 -0.48
C SER A 198 6.07 7.41 -1.48
N ALA A 199 5.43 6.24 -1.34
CA ALA A 199 5.89 5.00 -2.00
C ALA A 199 5.38 4.80 -3.44
N GLY A 200 4.63 5.78 -4.00
CA GLY A 200 3.97 5.57 -5.28
C GLY A 200 2.83 4.55 -5.19
N CYS A 201 2.55 3.85 -6.27
CA CYS A 201 1.54 2.78 -6.31
C CYS A 201 2.04 1.56 -7.09
N TYR A 202 1.33 0.42 -6.94
CA TYR A 202 1.56 -0.79 -7.75
C TYR A 202 0.28 -1.20 -8.50
N SER A 203 -0.56 -0.22 -8.82
CA SER A 203 -1.84 -0.40 -9.52
C SER A 203 -1.65 -0.89 -10.97
N HIS A 204 -2.72 -1.41 -11.57
CA HIS A 204 -2.73 -1.75 -13.00
C HIS A 204 -2.40 -0.51 -13.85
N PRO A 205 -1.64 -0.61 -14.94
CA PRO A 205 -1.25 0.56 -15.76
C PRO A 205 -2.43 1.37 -16.30
N GLU A 206 -3.54 0.70 -16.58
CA GLU A 206 -4.77 1.34 -17.06
C GLU A 206 -5.72 1.75 -15.93
N TYR A 207 -5.36 1.45 -14.68
CA TYR A 207 -6.17 1.84 -13.51
C TYR A 207 -6.24 3.37 -13.40
N ARG A 208 -7.46 3.85 -13.20
CA ARG A 208 -7.78 5.27 -12.99
C ARG A 208 -8.83 5.39 -11.89
N GLU A 209 -8.69 6.40 -11.07
CA GLU A 209 -9.72 6.79 -10.13
C GLU A 209 -10.54 7.97 -10.67
N THR A 210 -11.85 7.94 -10.48
CA THR A 210 -12.77 8.95 -11.02
C THR A 210 -12.49 10.37 -10.51
N TRP A 211 -11.96 10.50 -9.29
CA TRP A 211 -11.59 11.81 -8.72
C TRP A 211 -10.28 12.39 -9.28
N CYS A 212 -9.41 11.55 -9.80
CA CYS A 212 -8.07 11.94 -10.26
C CYS A 212 -8.11 12.74 -11.57
N LYS A 213 -9.16 12.58 -12.37
CA LYS A 213 -9.35 13.23 -13.69
C LYS A 213 -8.06 13.14 -14.53
N ASP A 214 -7.39 14.26 -14.70
CA ASP A 214 -6.25 14.40 -15.62
C ASP A 214 -4.89 14.44 -14.90
N THR A 215 -4.82 14.07 -13.61
CA THR A 215 -3.56 14.14 -12.83
C THR A 215 -2.85 12.81 -12.65
N GLU A 216 -3.40 11.71 -13.15
CA GLU A 216 -2.80 10.36 -13.05
C GLU A 216 -1.47 10.22 -13.79
N TYR A 217 -1.10 11.14 -14.68
CA TYR A 217 0.22 11.20 -15.30
C TYR A 217 1.35 11.40 -14.28
N GLN A 218 1.04 11.93 -13.09
CA GLN A 218 1.97 12.12 -11.99
C GLN A 218 2.21 10.84 -11.19
N TRP A 219 1.36 9.81 -11.35
CA TRP A 219 1.47 8.58 -10.59
C TRP A 219 2.74 7.82 -10.96
N TRP A 220 3.47 7.45 -9.94
CA TRP A 220 4.64 6.60 -10.09
C TRP A 220 4.29 5.16 -9.74
N ARG A 221 4.46 4.26 -10.71
CA ARG A 221 4.16 2.82 -10.53
C ARG A 221 5.43 2.02 -10.36
N GLY A 222 5.57 1.40 -9.17
CA GLY A 222 6.76 0.63 -8.84
C GLY A 222 6.77 0.10 -7.42
N LEU A 223 7.96 -0.28 -6.98
CA LEU A 223 8.26 -0.80 -5.64
C LEU A 223 9.46 -0.06 -5.07
N ILE A 224 9.52 0.03 -3.75
CA ILE A 224 10.69 0.60 -3.07
C ILE A 224 11.39 -0.49 -2.27
N MET A 225 12.69 -0.63 -2.47
CA MET A 225 13.54 -1.49 -1.66
C MET A 225 14.43 -0.62 -0.77
N LEU A 226 14.29 -0.76 0.54
CA LEU A 226 15.21 -0.20 1.54
C LEU A 226 16.19 -1.29 1.92
N GLU A 227 17.48 -1.05 1.71
CA GLU A 227 18.52 -2.05 1.92
C GLU A 227 19.44 -1.64 3.08
N GLY A 228 19.87 -2.62 3.86
CA GLY A 228 20.77 -2.40 4.98
C GLY A 228 20.18 -1.55 6.09
N LEU A 229 18.93 -1.89 6.51
CA LEU A 229 18.29 -1.19 7.65
C LEU A 229 19.18 -1.31 8.90
N ASP A 230 19.48 -0.17 9.53
CA ASP A 230 20.28 -0.06 10.75
C ASP A 230 19.53 -0.51 12.01
N GLY A 231 18.21 -0.46 12.01
CA GLY A 231 17.36 -0.74 13.16
C GLY A 231 16.94 0.50 13.95
N GLU A 232 17.49 1.66 13.63
CA GLU A 232 17.27 2.96 14.29
C GLU A 232 16.48 3.94 13.42
N GLY A 233 15.98 3.47 12.29
CA GLY A 233 15.12 4.25 11.40
C GLY A 233 15.78 4.77 10.14
N TYR A 234 16.91 4.20 9.75
CA TYR A 234 17.59 4.56 8.52
C TYR A 234 18.06 3.33 7.72
N TYR A 235 18.62 3.54 6.54
CA TYR A 235 19.04 2.51 5.60
C TYR A 235 20.37 2.89 4.91
N ASN A 236 21.06 1.91 4.33
CA ASN A 236 22.28 2.14 3.54
C ASN A 236 21.98 2.60 2.11
N SER A 237 20.95 2.02 1.49
CA SER A 237 20.55 2.39 0.14
C SER A 237 19.04 2.26 -0.07
N ILE A 238 18.49 3.09 -0.96
CA ILE A 238 17.12 3.03 -1.44
C ILE A 238 17.11 2.76 -2.94
N ARG A 239 16.28 1.83 -3.38
CA ARG A 239 16.04 1.57 -4.80
C ARG A 239 14.57 1.74 -5.15
N ALA A 240 14.28 2.70 -6.02
CA ALA A 240 12.99 2.85 -6.66
C ALA A 240 12.96 2.00 -7.93
N ILE A 241 12.11 0.99 -7.95
CA ILE A 241 12.06 -0.06 -8.99
C ILE A 241 10.76 0.10 -9.76
N THR A 242 10.82 0.56 -11.00
CA THR A 242 9.61 0.79 -11.80
C THR A 242 8.89 -0.53 -12.11
N GLN A 243 7.57 -0.49 -12.17
CA GLN A 243 6.75 -1.67 -12.47
C GLN A 243 7.13 -2.30 -13.83
N ARG A 244 7.60 -1.50 -14.81
CA ARG A 244 8.06 -2.02 -16.11
C ARG A 244 9.28 -2.93 -15.97
N SER A 245 10.21 -2.64 -15.07
CA SER A 245 11.42 -3.45 -14.87
C SER A 245 11.16 -4.78 -14.14
N ILE A 246 9.97 -4.93 -13.55
CA ILE A 246 9.56 -6.16 -12.87
C ILE A 246 8.94 -7.15 -13.87
N ARG A 247 8.29 -6.65 -14.93
CA ARG A 247 7.70 -7.45 -16.00
C ARG A 247 8.81 -8.06 -16.86
N GLY A 248 8.89 -9.36 -16.95
CA GLY A 248 9.82 -10.08 -17.85
C GLY A 248 11.09 -10.60 -17.20
N GLY A 249 11.14 -10.73 -15.87
CA GLY A 249 12.17 -11.45 -15.15
C GLY A 249 11.76 -12.86 -14.76
#